data_531628e1f1303b03df76a07c85d36589
#
_entry.id   531628e1f1303b03df76a07c85d36589
#
_cell.length_a   1.000
_cell.length_b   1.000
_cell.length_c   1.000
_cell.angle_alpha   90.00
_cell.angle_beta   90.00
_cell.angle_gamma   90.00
#
_symmetry.space_group_name_H-M   'P 1'
#
loop_
_entity.id
_entity.type
_entity.pdbx_description
1 polymer ?
#
loop_
_entity_poly.entity_id
_entity_poly.type
_entity_poly.pdbx_seq_one_letter_code
_entity_poly.pdbx_strand_id
1 'polypeptide(L)'
;MEQPVMTKLEPPRFEDGKVMLIAGLSERCGPNMNPPALWQRFAPYIGTIPGQIGFTGYGVLCNADDAGNMDYMAGVEVSDFTRVPSELSRLRIPEQRYAVFLHRGHVSTARQTWTDIWNQWLPEYGYKAVGGPEFERYTESFNPMTGEGGFEIWIPVKK
;
A
#
# COMPACT_ATOMS: atom_id res chain seq x y z
N MET A 1 21.66 16.32 25.18
CA MET A 1 20.53 16.69 24.41
C MET A 1 19.89 15.47 23.75
N GLU A 2 18.69 15.29 24.05
CA GLU A 2 18.00 14.12 23.62
C GLU A 2 17.51 14.26 22.19
N GLN A 3 17.87 13.35 21.35
CA GLN A 3 17.28 13.29 20.04
C GLN A 3 15.85 12.86 20.18
N PRO A 4 14.91 13.54 19.55
CA PRO A 4 13.58 12.98 19.49
C PRO A 4 13.70 11.59 18.93
N VAL A 5 12.96 10.69 19.52
CA VAL A 5 12.91 9.35 18.99
C VAL A 5 12.24 9.45 17.65
N MET A 6 13.06 9.59 16.65
CA MET A 6 12.56 9.52 15.29
C MET A 6 12.41 8.08 14.94
N THR A 7 11.29 7.76 14.40
CA THR A 7 11.19 6.50 13.71
C THR A 7 12.23 6.56 12.61
N LYS A 8 13.32 5.88 12.82
CA LYS A 8 14.34 5.86 11.79
C LYS A 8 13.81 5.04 10.64
N LEU A 9 13.65 5.70 9.51
CA LEU A 9 13.41 4.97 8.29
C LEU A 9 14.63 4.15 7.97
N GLU A 10 14.44 2.85 7.77
CA GLU A 10 15.51 2.05 7.22
C GLU A 10 15.70 2.47 5.76
N PRO A 11 16.93 2.44 5.26
CA PRO A 11 17.13 2.76 3.84
C PRO A 11 16.25 1.86 2.97
N PRO A 12 15.59 2.42 1.97
CA PRO A 12 14.77 1.60 1.09
C PRO A 12 15.62 0.77 0.15
N ARG A 13 15.06 -0.33 -0.33
CA ARG A 13 15.58 -0.98 -1.50
C ARG A 13 14.83 -0.46 -2.72
N PHE A 14 15.37 -0.66 -3.90
CA PHE A 14 14.73 -0.24 -5.14
C PHE A 14 14.35 -1.46 -5.94
N GLU A 15 13.13 -1.47 -6.46
CA GLU A 15 12.59 -2.60 -7.21
C GLU A 15 11.98 -2.12 -8.51
N ASP A 16 12.22 -2.87 -9.56
CA ASP A 16 11.50 -2.66 -10.82
C ASP A 16 10.28 -3.56 -10.79
N GLY A 17 9.14 -2.95 -10.54
CA GLY A 17 7.89 -3.69 -10.41
C GLY A 17 7.26 -3.96 -11.76
N LYS A 18 6.79 -5.19 -11.94
CA LYS A 18 6.06 -5.57 -13.16
C LYS A 18 4.61 -5.15 -13.04
N VAL A 19 3.91 -5.21 -14.17
CA VAL A 19 2.46 -4.98 -14.16
C VAL A 19 1.81 -5.95 -13.17
N MET A 20 0.91 -5.41 -12.34
CA MET A 20 0.11 -6.21 -11.43
C MET A 20 -1.37 -5.92 -11.64
N LEU A 21 -2.19 -6.95 -11.52
CA LEU A 21 -3.64 -6.80 -11.56
C LEU A 21 -4.17 -7.07 -10.16
N ILE A 22 -4.91 -6.11 -9.61
CA ILE A 22 -5.40 -6.18 -8.24
C ILE A 22 -6.93 -6.22 -8.27
N ALA A 23 -7.52 -7.14 -7.54
CA ALA A 23 -8.96 -7.20 -7.35
C ALA A 23 -9.25 -6.98 -5.86
N GLY A 24 -10.26 -6.18 -5.55
CA GLY A 24 -10.58 -5.90 -4.17
C GLY A 24 -11.72 -4.92 -4.00
N LEU A 25 -11.81 -4.36 -2.80
CA LEU A 25 -12.80 -3.33 -2.49
C LEU A 25 -12.12 -1.98 -2.44
N SER A 26 -12.70 -1.00 -3.09
CA SER A 26 -12.14 0.34 -3.18
C SER A 26 -13.12 1.35 -2.62
N GLU A 27 -12.57 2.36 -1.93
CA GLU A 27 -13.35 3.44 -1.33
C GLU A 27 -12.67 4.76 -1.60
N ARG A 28 -13.47 5.79 -1.91
CA ARG A 28 -12.94 7.16 -1.95
C ARG A 28 -12.87 7.66 -0.51
N CYS A 29 -11.69 8.02 -0.07
CA CYS A 29 -11.44 8.37 1.34
C CYS A 29 -10.89 9.78 1.44
N GLY A 30 -11.29 10.46 2.51
CA GLY A 30 -10.68 11.72 2.90
C GLY A 30 -9.55 11.50 3.89
N PRO A 31 -9.10 12.57 4.56
CA PRO A 31 -8.00 12.48 5.53
C PRO A 31 -8.26 11.52 6.70
N ASN A 32 -9.53 11.22 6.98
CA ASN A 32 -9.90 10.35 8.08
C ASN A 32 -10.28 8.96 7.63
N MET A 33 -9.57 8.43 6.64
CA MET A 33 -9.85 7.09 6.14
C MET A 33 -9.74 6.03 7.25
N ASN A 34 -10.47 4.94 7.07
CA ASN A 34 -10.49 3.83 8.01
C ASN A 34 -10.16 2.52 7.30
N PRO A 35 -8.89 2.29 6.96
CA PRO A 35 -8.51 1.07 6.25
C PRO A 35 -8.93 -0.22 6.94
N PRO A 36 -8.83 -0.37 8.29
CA PRO A 36 -9.26 -1.62 8.91
C PRO A 36 -10.71 -1.99 8.63
N ALA A 37 -11.61 -1.01 8.56
CA ALA A 37 -13.02 -1.31 8.25
C ALA A 37 -13.16 -1.88 6.84
N LEU A 38 -12.44 -1.32 5.88
CA LEU A 38 -12.48 -1.82 4.52
C LEU A 38 -11.88 -3.23 4.43
N TRP A 39 -10.76 -3.46 5.12
CA TRP A 39 -10.14 -4.77 5.15
C TRP A 39 -11.05 -5.83 5.76
N GLN A 40 -11.83 -5.47 6.80
CA GLN A 40 -12.79 -6.38 7.39
C GLN A 40 -13.88 -6.78 6.39
N ARG A 41 -14.32 -5.82 5.58
CA ARG A 41 -15.31 -6.10 4.53
C ARG A 41 -14.74 -6.96 3.42
N PHE A 42 -13.46 -6.80 3.12
CA PHE A 42 -12.80 -7.55 2.06
C PHE A 42 -12.37 -8.96 2.50
N ALA A 43 -12.09 -9.16 3.77
CA ALA A 43 -11.53 -10.41 4.28
C ALA A 43 -12.25 -11.67 3.79
N PRO A 44 -13.61 -11.71 3.74
CA PRO A 44 -14.28 -12.93 3.28
C PRO A 44 -13.98 -13.32 1.84
N TYR A 45 -13.50 -12.39 1.03
CA TYR A 45 -13.18 -12.67 -0.37
C TYR A 45 -11.80 -13.30 -0.54
N ILE A 46 -10.91 -13.10 0.42
CA ILE A 46 -9.53 -13.56 0.28
C ILE A 46 -9.50 -15.08 0.23
N GLY A 47 -8.88 -15.61 -0.80
CA GLY A 47 -8.80 -17.05 -1.02
C GLY A 47 -9.94 -17.60 -1.89
N THR A 48 -10.91 -16.75 -2.25
CA THR A 48 -12.08 -17.22 -3.05
C THR A 48 -12.10 -16.65 -4.45
N ILE A 49 -11.23 -15.68 -4.76
CA ILE A 49 -11.30 -14.97 -6.03
C ILE A 49 -10.64 -15.80 -7.12
N PRO A 50 -11.37 -16.12 -8.21
CA PRO A 50 -10.76 -16.87 -9.31
C PRO A 50 -9.56 -16.14 -9.89
N GLY A 51 -8.46 -16.86 -10.05
CA GLY A 51 -7.22 -16.27 -10.56
C GLY A 51 -6.36 -15.63 -9.50
N GLN A 52 -6.74 -15.70 -8.23
CA GLN A 52 -5.94 -15.12 -7.15
C GLN A 52 -4.56 -15.75 -7.09
N ILE A 53 -3.54 -14.89 -6.95
CA ILE A 53 -2.14 -15.31 -6.85
C ILE A 53 -1.71 -15.11 -5.41
N GLY A 54 -1.59 -16.21 -4.66
CA GLY A 54 -1.13 -16.15 -3.27
C GLY A 54 -2.11 -15.41 -2.34
N PHE A 55 -1.62 -15.05 -1.16
CA PHE A 55 -2.43 -14.43 -0.12
C PHE A 55 -1.88 -13.08 0.35
N THR A 56 -0.87 -12.55 -0.34
CA THR A 56 -0.34 -11.23 0.00
C THR A 56 -1.43 -10.19 -0.20
N GLY A 57 -1.63 -9.34 0.81
CA GLY A 57 -2.60 -8.26 0.73
C GLY A 57 -1.95 -6.98 0.25
N TYR A 58 -2.70 -6.21 -0.51
CA TYR A 58 -2.25 -4.92 -1.04
C TYR A 58 -3.22 -3.84 -0.64
N GLY A 59 -2.72 -2.80 0.05
CA GLY A 59 -3.49 -1.58 0.31
C GLY A 59 -3.02 -0.53 -0.67
N VAL A 60 -3.79 -0.26 -1.71
CA VAL A 60 -3.36 0.59 -2.82
C VAL A 60 -3.96 1.98 -2.67
N LEU A 61 -3.11 2.99 -2.78
CA LEU A 61 -3.51 4.39 -2.73
C LEU A 61 -3.29 5.02 -4.11
N CYS A 62 -4.33 5.61 -4.65
CA CYS A 62 -4.25 6.24 -5.97
C CYS A 62 -5.30 7.34 -6.11
N ASN A 63 -5.20 8.07 -7.21
CA ASN A 63 -6.16 9.12 -7.57
C ASN A 63 -6.32 10.18 -6.48
N ALA A 64 -5.20 10.59 -5.86
CA ALA A 64 -5.20 11.65 -4.86
C ALA A 64 -5.58 12.98 -5.50
N ASP A 65 -6.32 13.81 -4.75
CA ASP A 65 -6.66 15.16 -5.21
C ASP A 65 -6.08 16.20 -4.24
N ASP A 66 -6.26 17.48 -4.59
CA ASP A 66 -5.69 18.56 -3.80
C ASP A 66 -6.42 18.79 -2.48
N ALA A 67 -7.59 18.21 -2.32
CA ALA A 67 -8.37 18.34 -1.09
C ALA A 67 -8.04 17.26 -0.06
N GLY A 68 -7.07 16.40 -0.35
CA GLY A 68 -6.67 15.33 0.57
C GLY A 68 -7.47 14.07 0.43
N ASN A 69 -8.24 13.93 -0.64
CA ASN A 69 -8.99 12.71 -0.91
C ASN A 69 -8.18 11.78 -1.79
N MET A 70 -8.42 10.50 -1.65
CA MET A 70 -7.77 9.49 -2.48
C MET A 70 -8.58 8.21 -2.48
N ASP A 71 -8.32 7.36 -3.46
CA ASP A 71 -8.91 6.03 -3.47
C ASP A 71 -8.00 5.10 -2.68
N TYR A 72 -8.58 4.36 -1.75
CA TYR A 72 -7.88 3.29 -1.06
C TYR A 72 -8.53 1.96 -1.42
N MET A 73 -7.73 1.00 -1.82
CA MET A 73 -8.22 -0.31 -2.25
C MET A 73 -7.56 -1.40 -1.42
N ALA A 74 -8.37 -2.22 -0.77
CA ALA A 74 -7.90 -3.43 -0.12
C ALA A 74 -8.07 -4.57 -1.12
N GLY A 75 -6.97 -5.23 -1.49
CA GLY A 75 -7.05 -6.21 -2.55
C GLY A 75 -5.98 -7.27 -2.52
N VAL A 76 -6.06 -8.15 -3.51
CA VAL A 76 -5.08 -9.21 -3.74
C VAL A 76 -4.74 -9.24 -5.22
N GLU A 77 -3.58 -9.80 -5.53
CA GLU A 77 -3.16 -9.93 -6.92
C GLU A 77 -3.91 -11.06 -7.59
N VAL A 78 -4.32 -10.83 -8.84
CA VAL A 78 -4.96 -11.86 -9.67
C VAL A 78 -4.24 -11.97 -11.01
N SER A 79 -4.37 -13.12 -11.65
CA SER A 79 -3.71 -13.36 -12.94
C SER A 79 -4.43 -12.66 -14.09
N ASP A 80 -5.75 -12.49 -13.97
CA ASP A 80 -6.57 -11.77 -14.95
C ASP A 80 -7.87 -11.36 -14.30
N PHE A 81 -8.67 -10.55 -14.99
CA PHE A 81 -9.92 -10.03 -14.45
C PHE A 81 -11.17 -10.79 -14.94
N THR A 82 -10.99 -11.81 -15.78
CA THR A 82 -12.15 -12.40 -16.49
C THR A 82 -13.17 -13.01 -15.56
N ARG A 83 -12.76 -13.57 -14.44
CA ARG A 83 -13.68 -14.22 -13.50
C ARG A 83 -13.77 -13.53 -12.16
N VAL A 84 -13.25 -12.30 -12.06
CA VAL A 84 -13.38 -11.53 -10.84
C VAL A 84 -14.84 -11.14 -10.64
N PRO A 85 -15.43 -11.37 -9.45
CA PRO A 85 -16.82 -10.99 -9.19
C PRO A 85 -17.07 -9.52 -9.50
N SER A 86 -18.27 -9.24 -10.03
CA SER A 86 -18.58 -7.87 -10.46
C SER A 86 -18.67 -6.87 -9.32
N GLU A 87 -18.88 -7.33 -8.09
CA GLU A 87 -18.90 -6.45 -6.93
C GLU A 87 -17.52 -5.99 -6.50
N LEU A 88 -16.45 -6.61 -7.03
CA LEU A 88 -15.09 -6.20 -6.70
C LEU A 88 -14.56 -5.21 -7.74
N SER A 89 -13.75 -4.29 -7.26
CA SER A 89 -13.04 -3.35 -8.12
C SER A 89 -11.82 -4.03 -8.76
N ARG A 90 -11.42 -3.52 -9.90
CA ARG A 90 -10.28 -4.01 -10.65
C ARG A 90 -9.30 -2.86 -10.86
N LEU A 91 -8.03 -3.11 -10.63
CA LEU A 91 -6.99 -2.11 -10.80
C LEU A 91 -5.77 -2.71 -11.47
N ARG A 92 -5.33 -2.10 -12.55
CA ARG A 92 -4.07 -2.47 -13.18
C ARG A 92 -3.00 -1.49 -12.74
N ILE A 93 -1.99 -2.00 -12.04
CA ILE A 93 -0.84 -1.18 -11.65
C ILE A 93 0.21 -1.35 -12.74
N PRO A 94 0.66 -0.23 -13.36
CA PRO A 94 1.62 -0.34 -14.45
C PRO A 94 3.00 -0.72 -13.95
N GLU A 95 3.85 -1.11 -14.88
CA GLU A 95 5.26 -1.31 -14.60
C GLU A 95 5.87 0.02 -14.17
N GLN A 96 6.59 0.01 -13.06
CA GLN A 96 7.24 1.22 -12.56
C GLN A 96 8.36 0.85 -11.60
N ARG A 97 9.24 1.82 -11.35
CA ARG A 97 10.34 1.64 -10.40
C ARG A 97 9.93 2.17 -9.05
N TYR A 98 10.18 1.40 -8.00
CA TYR A 98 9.75 1.72 -6.65
C TYR A 98 10.92 1.90 -5.70
N ALA A 99 10.74 2.80 -4.74
CA ALA A 99 11.46 2.77 -3.48
C ALA A 99 10.59 1.98 -2.50
N VAL A 100 11.16 0.97 -1.88
CA VAL A 100 10.43 0.06 -0.99
C VAL A 100 10.94 0.24 0.42
N PHE A 101 10.07 0.71 1.29
CA PHE A 101 10.39 0.97 2.69
C PHE A 101 9.76 -0.10 3.57
N LEU A 102 10.46 -0.51 4.60
CA LEU A 102 9.94 -1.48 5.53
C LEU A 102 9.42 -0.76 6.77
N HIS A 103 8.15 -1.00 7.08
CA HIS A 103 7.55 -0.53 8.33
C HIS A 103 7.54 -1.70 9.30
N ARG A 104 8.34 -1.60 10.37
CA ARG A 104 8.47 -2.72 11.31
C ARG A 104 7.56 -2.62 12.50
N GLY A 105 7.00 -1.45 12.75
CA GLY A 105 6.16 -1.22 13.91
C GLY A 105 4.73 -1.70 13.72
N HIS A 106 3.92 -1.45 14.73
CA HIS A 106 2.51 -1.75 14.68
C HIS A 106 1.85 -0.95 13.56
N VAL A 107 0.82 -1.51 12.94
CA VAL A 107 0.15 -0.87 11.81
C VAL A 107 -0.42 0.52 12.17
N SER A 108 -0.77 0.73 13.44
CA SER A 108 -1.30 2.03 13.88
C SER A 108 -0.29 3.17 13.76
N THR A 109 1.00 2.87 13.63
CA THR A 109 2.04 3.88 13.47
C THR A 109 2.45 4.08 12.01
N ALA A 110 1.76 3.43 11.10
CA ALA A 110 2.09 3.52 9.67
C ALA A 110 2.02 4.94 9.14
N ARG A 111 1.07 5.73 9.63
CA ARG A 111 0.91 7.12 9.16
C ARG A 111 2.19 7.93 9.37
N GLN A 112 2.86 7.72 10.50
CA GLN A 112 4.11 8.42 10.76
C GLN A 112 5.20 8.03 9.76
N THR A 113 5.28 6.75 9.44
CA THR A 113 6.25 6.28 8.45
C THR A 113 5.97 6.89 7.08
N TRP A 114 4.71 6.91 6.65
CA TRP A 114 4.32 7.56 5.39
C TRP A 114 4.72 9.05 5.40
N THR A 115 4.44 9.73 6.51
CA THR A 115 4.78 11.15 6.64
C THR A 115 6.29 11.37 6.54
N ASP A 116 7.08 10.52 7.19
CA ASP A 116 8.53 10.65 7.16
C ASP A 116 9.08 10.42 5.75
N ILE A 117 8.51 9.48 5.01
CA ILE A 117 8.94 9.24 3.63
C ILE A 117 8.68 10.47 2.77
N TRP A 118 7.45 10.99 2.83
CA TRP A 118 7.05 12.09 1.96
C TRP A 118 7.69 13.42 2.33
N ASN A 119 7.81 13.71 3.62
CA ASN A 119 8.27 15.02 4.08
C ASN A 119 9.77 15.10 4.28
N GLN A 120 10.43 13.97 4.47
CA GLN A 120 11.86 13.96 4.78
C GLN A 120 12.65 13.19 3.74
N TRP A 121 12.33 11.91 3.55
CA TRP A 121 13.19 11.08 2.71
C TRP A 121 13.19 11.50 1.25
N LEU A 122 12.01 11.67 0.66
CA LEU A 122 11.94 12.00 -0.77
C LEU A 122 12.66 13.31 -1.09
N PRO A 123 12.37 14.42 -0.38
CA PRO A 123 13.10 15.67 -0.66
C PRO A 123 14.58 15.56 -0.38
N GLU A 124 14.95 14.92 0.72
CA GLU A 124 16.33 14.87 1.15
C GLU A 124 17.23 14.11 0.18
N TYR A 125 16.72 13.03 -0.38
CA TYR A 125 17.49 12.21 -1.31
C TYR A 125 17.22 12.53 -2.79
N GLY A 126 16.43 13.56 -3.05
CA GLY A 126 16.23 14.06 -4.40
C GLY A 126 15.34 13.19 -5.27
N TYR A 127 14.48 12.39 -4.67
CA TYR A 127 13.52 11.59 -5.40
C TYR A 127 12.16 12.24 -5.43
N LYS A 128 11.40 11.95 -6.47
CA LYS A 128 10.03 12.42 -6.61
C LYS A 128 9.11 11.23 -6.81
N ALA A 129 7.98 11.25 -6.13
CA ALA A 129 6.93 10.29 -6.41
C ALA A 129 6.35 10.60 -7.78
N VAL A 130 6.06 9.57 -8.57
CA VAL A 130 5.65 9.78 -9.97
C VAL A 130 4.14 9.88 -10.14
N GLY A 131 3.38 9.88 -9.04
CA GLY A 131 1.93 10.06 -9.14
C GLY A 131 1.15 8.82 -9.51
N GLY A 132 1.80 7.69 -9.68
CA GLY A 132 1.12 6.43 -9.94
C GLY A 132 0.64 5.80 -8.64
N PRO A 133 0.03 4.60 -8.71
CA PRO A 133 -0.41 3.92 -7.50
C PRO A 133 0.75 3.61 -6.57
N GLU A 134 0.56 3.94 -5.31
CA GLU A 134 1.45 3.57 -4.21
C GLU A 134 0.74 2.50 -3.42
N PHE A 135 1.50 1.63 -2.75
CA PHE A 135 0.79 0.60 -2.00
C PHE A 135 1.57 0.10 -0.79
N GLU A 136 0.80 -0.43 0.14
CA GLU A 136 1.29 -1.20 1.26
C GLU A 136 1.18 -2.67 0.90
N ARG A 137 2.21 -3.43 1.17
CA ARG A 137 2.24 -4.85 0.84
C ARG A 137 2.34 -5.64 2.14
N TYR A 138 1.28 -6.39 2.42
CA TYR A 138 1.16 -7.18 3.64
C TYR A 138 1.43 -8.64 3.33
N THR A 139 2.58 -9.13 3.77
CA THR A 139 2.94 -10.53 3.56
C THR A 139 2.45 -11.37 4.74
N GLU A 140 2.73 -12.66 4.70
CA GLU A 140 2.31 -13.57 5.77
C GLU A 140 2.95 -13.27 7.12
N SER A 141 4.02 -12.46 7.16
CA SER A 141 4.60 -12.05 8.42
C SER A 141 3.74 -11.03 9.17
N PHE A 142 2.82 -10.36 8.47
CA PHE A 142 1.91 -9.42 9.10
C PHE A 142 0.74 -10.15 9.73
N ASN A 143 0.43 -9.80 10.98
CA ASN A 143 -0.70 -10.40 11.68
C ASN A 143 -1.87 -9.41 11.69
N PRO A 144 -2.92 -9.65 10.89
CA PRO A 144 -4.05 -8.72 10.85
C PRO A 144 -4.87 -8.68 12.14
N MET A 145 -4.75 -9.70 12.98
CA MET A 145 -5.48 -9.72 14.25
C MET A 145 -4.85 -8.79 15.27
N THR A 146 -3.52 -8.65 15.26
CA THR A 146 -2.81 -7.82 16.22
C THR A 146 -2.27 -6.52 15.63
N GLY A 147 -2.15 -6.44 14.31
CA GLY A 147 -1.53 -5.30 13.64
C GLY A 147 0.00 -5.31 13.68
N GLU A 148 0.59 -6.42 14.08
CA GLU A 148 2.03 -6.53 14.21
C GLU A 148 2.64 -7.36 13.09
N GLY A 149 3.97 -7.38 13.01
CA GLY A 149 4.69 -8.15 12.01
C GLY A 149 5.26 -7.31 10.88
N GLY A 150 4.84 -6.04 10.79
CA GLY A 150 5.36 -5.12 9.78
C GLY A 150 4.80 -5.35 8.38
N PHE A 151 5.10 -4.41 7.49
CA PHE A 151 4.70 -4.50 6.10
C PHE A 151 5.59 -3.58 5.28
N GLU A 152 5.46 -3.64 3.97
CA GLU A 152 6.27 -2.82 3.06
C GLU A 152 5.44 -1.69 2.48
N ILE A 153 6.10 -0.56 2.24
CA ILE A 153 5.50 0.60 1.57
C ILE A 153 6.23 0.79 0.25
N TRP A 154 5.49 0.70 -0.85
CA TRP A 154 6.02 0.78 -2.21
C TRP A 154 5.59 2.10 -2.84
N ILE A 155 6.56 2.96 -3.14
CA ILE A 155 6.30 4.28 -3.74
C ILE A 155 7.01 4.35 -5.08
N PRO A 156 6.26 4.56 -6.18
CA PRO A 156 6.90 4.73 -7.49
C PRO A 156 7.64 6.06 -7.52
N VAL A 157 8.91 6.01 -7.89
CA VAL A 157 9.79 7.18 -7.80
C VAL A 157 10.61 7.36 -9.06
N LYS A 158 11.07 8.60 -9.24
CA LYS A 158 12.11 8.93 -10.19
C LYS A 158 13.04 9.94 -9.56
N LYS A 159 14.22 10.04 -10.07
CA LYS A 159 15.20 11.04 -9.63
C LYS A 159 15.00 12.38 -10.29
#